data_33e9d9b3450ba21f86c1000da7153fb9
#
_entry.id   33e9d9b3450ba21f86c1000da7153fb9
#
_cell.length_a   1.000
_cell.length_b   1.000
_cell.length_c   1.000
_cell.angle_alpha   90.00
_cell.angle_beta   90.00
_cell.angle_gamma   90.00
#
_symmetry.space_group_name_H-M   'P 1'
#
loop_
_entity.id
_entity.type
_entity.pdbx_description
1 polymer ?
#
loop_
_entity_poly.entity_id
_entity_poly.type
_entity_poly.pdbx_seq_one_letter_code
_entity_poly.pdbx_strand_id
1 'polypeptide(L)'
;MISFEQALSKLLSLVEYIDFEEVKLEEAHCRVLAVDAISSRDQPPFDTSAMDGYAVKKIDKVPNKNLSVIGKVTAGSSFARSINKGESVRIFTGAPMPKGSNSVLIQEDTIQLESGITIREKFEKKDFVRKKGCDYKAG
;
A
#
# COMPACT_ATOMS: atom_id res chain seq x y z
N MET A 1 23.04 -32.23 -35.06
CA MET A 1 22.55 -30.84 -34.84
C MET A 1 22.08 -30.78 -33.40
N ILE A 2 22.44 -29.72 -32.66
CA ILE A 2 21.95 -29.48 -31.30
C ILE A 2 20.77 -28.51 -31.35
N SER A 3 19.83 -28.57 -30.37
CA SER A 3 18.73 -27.60 -30.29
C SER A 3 19.23 -26.22 -29.87
N PHE A 4 18.41 -25.18 -30.06
CA PHE A 4 18.73 -23.81 -29.60
C PHE A 4 18.98 -23.79 -28.08
N GLU A 5 18.14 -24.45 -27.28
CA GLU A 5 18.25 -24.52 -25.83
C GLU A 5 19.55 -25.19 -25.39
N GLN A 6 19.92 -26.28 -26.08
CA GLN A 6 21.20 -26.97 -25.83
C GLN A 6 22.41 -26.10 -26.18
N ALA A 7 22.34 -25.35 -27.28
CA ALA A 7 23.37 -24.42 -27.66
C ALA A 7 23.52 -23.26 -26.66
N LEU A 8 22.38 -22.66 -26.26
CA LEU A 8 22.36 -21.58 -25.27
C LEU A 8 22.92 -22.05 -23.92
N SER A 9 22.46 -23.21 -23.45
CA SER A 9 22.96 -23.80 -22.17
C SER A 9 24.48 -24.03 -22.20
N LYS A 10 25.00 -24.52 -23.34
CA LYS A 10 26.42 -24.70 -23.53
C LYS A 10 27.18 -23.37 -23.53
N LEU A 11 26.67 -22.36 -24.22
CA LEU A 11 27.30 -21.03 -24.23
C LEU A 11 27.33 -20.41 -22.83
N LEU A 12 26.22 -20.46 -22.10
CA LEU A 12 26.15 -19.93 -20.74
C LEU A 12 27.05 -20.70 -19.76
N SER A 13 27.27 -21.99 -19.96
CA SER A 13 28.20 -22.77 -19.11
C SER A 13 29.69 -22.44 -19.32
N LEU A 14 30.02 -21.72 -20.38
CA LEU A 14 31.39 -21.25 -20.65
C LEU A 14 31.67 -19.87 -20.07
N VAL A 15 30.64 -19.19 -19.56
CA VAL A 15 30.78 -17.87 -18.93
C VAL A 15 31.08 -18.06 -17.46
N GLU A 16 32.22 -17.60 -17.01
CA GLU A 16 32.59 -17.54 -15.60
C GLU A 16 32.22 -16.16 -15.05
N TYR A 17 31.84 -16.11 -13.77
CA TYR A 17 31.61 -14.85 -13.07
C TYR A 17 32.96 -14.15 -12.90
N ILE A 18 32.98 -12.86 -13.23
CA ILE A 18 34.08 -11.95 -12.89
C ILE A 18 33.96 -11.64 -11.40
N ASP A 19 35.06 -11.36 -10.71
CA ASP A 19 35.06 -10.94 -9.31
C ASP A 19 34.13 -9.75 -9.07
N PHE A 20 33.63 -9.64 -7.85
CA PHE A 20 32.79 -8.53 -7.42
C PHE A 20 33.61 -7.44 -6.73
N GLU A 21 33.10 -6.24 -6.76
CA GLU A 21 33.66 -5.08 -6.08
C GLU A 21 32.56 -4.26 -5.37
N GLU A 22 32.93 -3.56 -4.31
CA GLU A 22 32.05 -2.58 -3.68
C GLU A 22 32.22 -1.23 -4.34
N VAL A 23 31.11 -0.65 -4.78
CA VAL A 23 31.08 0.67 -5.42
C VAL A 23 30.03 1.55 -4.75
N LYS A 24 30.19 2.87 -4.84
CA LYS A 24 29.15 3.80 -4.40
C LYS A 24 27.91 3.67 -5.28
N LEU A 25 26.74 3.98 -4.71
CA LEU A 25 25.47 3.89 -5.42
C LEU A 25 25.46 4.70 -6.74
N GLU A 26 26.09 5.87 -6.73
CA GLU A 26 26.20 6.75 -7.90
C GLU A 26 27.01 6.11 -9.04
N GLU A 27 27.88 5.16 -8.73
CA GLU A 27 28.76 4.45 -9.67
C GLU A 27 28.18 3.08 -10.07
N ALA A 28 27.04 2.69 -9.50
CA ALA A 28 26.41 1.38 -9.71
C ALA A 28 25.64 1.26 -11.03
N HIS A 29 25.48 2.35 -11.78
CA HIS A 29 24.77 2.33 -13.06
C HIS A 29 25.41 1.34 -14.05
N CYS A 30 24.60 0.55 -14.75
CA CYS A 30 25.01 -0.51 -15.69
C CYS A 30 25.81 -1.67 -15.05
N ARG A 31 25.76 -1.85 -13.72
CA ARG A 31 26.37 -2.99 -13.03
C ARG A 31 25.31 -4.02 -12.64
N VAL A 32 25.75 -5.23 -12.45
CA VAL A 32 24.91 -6.34 -11.97
C VAL A 32 25.19 -6.56 -10.49
N LEU A 33 24.15 -6.71 -9.68
CA LEU A 33 24.29 -7.04 -8.26
C LEU A 33 24.92 -8.41 -8.10
N ALA A 34 26.02 -8.48 -7.35
CA ALA A 34 26.68 -9.74 -7.00
C ALA A 34 25.97 -10.44 -5.83
N VAL A 35 25.25 -9.69 -5.01
CA VAL A 35 24.49 -10.18 -3.85
C VAL A 35 23.08 -9.60 -3.88
N ASP A 36 22.09 -10.37 -3.47
CA ASP A 36 20.70 -9.93 -3.41
C ASP A 36 20.53 -8.70 -2.50
N ALA A 37 19.75 -7.74 -2.95
CA ALA A 37 19.35 -6.60 -2.13
C ALA A 37 18.16 -7.01 -1.25
N ILE A 38 18.44 -7.28 0.03
CA ILE A 38 17.44 -7.75 0.99
C ILE A 38 16.81 -6.57 1.72
N SER A 39 15.48 -6.49 1.70
CA SER A 39 14.77 -5.45 2.43
C SER A 39 14.83 -5.66 3.94
N SER A 40 15.15 -4.61 4.69
CA SER A 40 15.15 -4.63 6.16
C SER A 40 13.74 -4.43 6.77
N ARG A 41 12.72 -4.10 5.97
CA ARG A 41 11.36 -3.81 6.44
C ARG A 41 10.30 -4.21 5.42
N ASP A 42 9.07 -4.38 5.91
CA ASP A 42 7.90 -4.53 5.05
C ASP A 42 7.56 -3.23 4.30
N GLN A 43 7.02 -3.34 3.08
CA GLN A 43 6.52 -2.22 2.32
C GLN A 43 5.08 -2.48 1.84
N PRO A 44 4.13 -1.61 2.19
CA PRO A 44 4.22 -0.56 3.20
C PRO A 44 4.45 -1.12 4.61
N PRO A 45 5.01 -0.34 5.56
CA PRO A 45 5.34 -0.82 6.90
C PRO A 45 4.12 -1.00 7.83
N PHE A 46 2.96 -0.52 7.40
CA PHE A 46 1.65 -0.63 8.07
C PHE A 46 0.52 -0.61 7.02
N ASP A 47 -0.70 -0.94 7.42
CA ASP A 47 -1.88 -0.82 6.55
C ASP A 47 -2.08 0.66 6.17
N THR A 48 -2.26 0.95 4.87
CA THR A 48 -2.41 2.30 4.32
C THR A 48 -3.65 2.44 3.46
N SER A 49 -4.15 3.65 3.33
CA SER A 49 -5.21 3.93 2.37
C SER A 49 -4.68 3.86 0.92
N ALA A 50 -5.43 3.19 0.06
CA ALA A 50 -5.18 3.17 -1.38
C ALA A 50 -5.85 4.35 -2.12
N MET A 51 -6.76 5.08 -1.47
CA MET A 51 -7.58 6.14 -2.08
C MET A 51 -7.79 7.29 -1.10
N ASP A 52 -8.13 8.44 -1.64
CA ASP A 52 -8.61 9.58 -0.85
C ASP A 52 -10.07 9.34 -0.45
N GLY A 53 -10.38 9.53 0.83
CA GLY A 53 -11.72 9.25 1.32
C GLY A 53 -11.82 9.31 2.83
N TYR A 54 -12.53 8.35 3.40
CA TYR A 54 -12.81 8.26 4.83
C TYR A 54 -12.53 6.85 5.33
N ALA A 55 -11.65 6.74 6.31
CA ALA A 55 -11.41 5.49 7.03
C ALA A 55 -12.61 5.20 7.92
N VAL A 56 -13.17 4.00 7.77
CA VAL A 56 -14.41 3.58 8.45
C VAL A 56 -14.30 2.15 8.93
N LYS A 57 -15.23 1.71 9.77
CA LYS A 57 -15.47 0.28 9.96
C LYS A 57 -16.26 -0.25 8.75
N LYS A 58 -15.85 -1.38 8.20
CA LYS A 58 -16.55 -2.02 7.05
C LYS A 58 -18.05 -2.23 7.33
N ILE A 59 -18.41 -2.57 8.56
CA ILE A 59 -19.82 -2.73 8.98
C ILE A 59 -20.66 -1.44 8.86
N ASP A 60 -19.99 -0.29 8.79
CA ASP A 60 -20.66 1.01 8.64
C ASP A 60 -20.84 1.42 7.18
N LYS A 61 -20.29 0.68 6.21
CA LYS A 61 -20.50 0.92 4.77
C LYS A 61 -21.89 0.44 4.35
N VAL A 62 -22.89 1.22 4.69
CA VAL A 62 -24.31 0.98 4.40
C VAL A 62 -24.88 2.20 3.65
N PRO A 63 -25.67 2.00 2.57
CA PRO A 63 -26.28 3.10 1.81
C PRO A 63 -27.02 4.07 2.73
N ASN A 64 -26.95 5.35 2.41
CA ASN A 64 -27.63 6.45 3.10
C ASN A 64 -27.30 6.59 4.60
N LYS A 65 -26.22 5.94 5.07
CA LYS A 65 -25.78 6.04 6.47
C LYS A 65 -24.98 7.32 6.69
N ASN A 66 -25.29 8.02 7.77
CA ASN A 66 -24.52 9.17 8.23
C ASN A 66 -23.37 8.71 9.14
N LEU A 67 -22.20 9.27 8.96
CA LEU A 67 -21.00 9.06 9.77
C LEU A 67 -20.43 10.39 10.24
N SER A 68 -20.08 10.49 11.50
CA SER A 68 -19.38 11.66 12.05
C SER A 68 -17.92 11.66 11.63
N VAL A 69 -17.41 12.77 11.12
CA VAL A 69 -15.99 12.93 10.80
C VAL A 69 -15.27 13.45 12.04
N ILE A 70 -14.48 12.57 12.69
CA ILE A 70 -13.85 12.85 13.99
C ILE A 70 -12.40 13.35 13.88
N GLY A 71 -11.88 13.48 12.68
CA GLY A 71 -10.54 13.97 12.43
C GLY A 71 -10.05 13.70 11.02
N LYS A 72 -8.75 13.96 10.82
CA LYS A 72 -8.06 13.86 9.55
C LYS A 72 -6.68 13.22 9.74
N VAL A 73 -6.25 12.40 8.79
CA VAL A 73 -4.91 11.80 8.75
C VAL A 73 -4.34 11.89 7.34
N THR A 74 -3.08 12.31 7.22
CA THR A 74 -2.34 12.42 5.97
C THR A 74 -1.14 11.49 5.97
N ALA A 75 -0.53 11.25 4.82
CA ALA A 75 0.74 10.57 4.75
C ALA A 75 1.78 11.27 5.65
N GLY A 76 2.56 10.48 6.39
CA GLY A 76 3.54 10.98 7.36
C GLY A 76 2.95 11.39 8.72
N SER A 77 1.62 11.30 8.92
CA SER A 77 0.98 11.56 10.22
C SER A 77 0.29 10.30 10.75
N SER A 78 -0.20 10.35 11.98
CA SER A 78 -0.96 9.27 12.59
C SER A 78 -2.20 9.83 13.32
N PHE A 79 -3.23 8.99 13.47
CA PHE A 79 -4.42 9.32 14.23
C PHE A 79 -4.41 8.56 15.56
N ALA A 80 -4.32 9.28 16.68
CA ALA A 80 -4.07 8.68 18.00
C ALA A 80 -5.28 7.91 18.57
N ARG A 81 -6.51 8.34 18.20
CA ARG A 81 -7.76 7.76 18.73
C ARG A 81 -8.22 6.60 17.86
N SER A 82 -8.90 5.61 18.46
CA SER A 82 -9.58 4.56 17.71
C SER A 82 -10.93 5.04 17.18
N ILE A 83 -11.31 4.54 15.98
CA ILE A 83 -12.60 4.80 15.37
C ILE A 83 -13.65 3.84 15.96
N ASN A 84 -14.77 4.38 16.41
CA ASN A 84 -15.93 3.63 16.86
C ASN A 84 -16.96 3.45 15.73
N LYS A 85 -18.02 2.67 16.00
CA LYS A 85 -19.17 2.52 15.08
C LYS A 85 -19.84 3.87 14.85
N GLY A 86 -20.14 4.22 13.60
CA GLY A 86 -20.75 5.50 13.22
C GLY A 86 -19.76 6.66 13.11
N GLU A 87 -18.46 6.44 13.36
CA GLU A 87 -17.40 7.44 13.21
C GLU A 87 -16.58 7.17 11.94
N SER A 88 -15.98 8.22 11.41
CA SER A 88 -15.04 8.18 10.30
C SER A 88 -13.89 9.16 10.50
N VAL A 89 -12.78 8.93 9.83
CA VAL A 89 -11.63 9.85 9.79
C VAL A 89 -11.32 10.16 8.34
N ARG A 90 -11.24 11.43 7.97
CA ARG A 90 -10.76 11.85 6.65
C ARG A 90 -9.36 11.30 6.43
N ILE A 91 -9.15 10.54 5.34
CA ILE A 91 -7.88 9.89 5.04
C ILE A 91 -7.46 10.18 3.60
N PHE A 92 -6.15 10.21 3.37
CA PHE A 92 -5.56 10.41 2.06
C PHE A 92 -4.71 9.19 1.67
N THR A 93 -4.53 9.02 0.37
CA THR A 93 -3.71 7.94 -0.20
C THR A 93 -2.32 7.90 0.47
N GLY A 94 -1.89 6.72 0.87
CA GLY A 94 -0.63 6.49 1.58
C GLY A 94 -0.64 6.78 3.07
N ALA A 95 -1.71 7.38 3.61
CA ALA A 95 -1.84 7.61 5.04
C ALA A 95 -2.09 6.30 5.81
N PRO A 96 -1.56 6.15 7.04
CA PRO A 96 -1.79 4.97 7.86
C PRO A 96 -3.27 4.85 8.26
N MET A 97 -3.78 3.62 8.23
CA MET A 97 -5.14 3.32 8.66
C MET A 97 -5.28 3.57 10.17
N PRO A 98 -6.25 4.42 10.60
CA PRO A 98 -6.53 4.64 12.00
C PRO A 98 -6.96 3.34 12.71
N LYS A 99 -6.59 3.18 13.97
CA LYS A 99 -7.03 2.04 14.79
C LYS A 99 -8.55 1.94 14.79
N GLY A 100 -9.07 0.72 14.67
CA GLY A 100 -10.51 0.46 14.66
C GLY A 100 -11.17 0.60 13.28
N SER A 101 -10.50 1.13 12.26
CA SER A 101 -10.95 1.09 10.87
C SER A 101 -10.38 -0.13 10.14
N ASN A 102 -11.08 -0.60 9.12
CA ASN A 102 -10.67 -1.71 8.27
C ASN A 102 -11.13 -1.58 6.81
N SER A 103 -11.67 -0.41 6.46
CA SER A 103 -12.09 -0.08 5.10
C SER A 103 -11.97 1.43 4.86
N VAL A 104 -11.82 1.82 3.60
CA VAL A 104 -11.89 3.21 3.15
C VAL A 104 -13.11 3.35 2.26
N LEU A 105 -13.90 4.38 2.53
CA LEU A 105 -14.97 4.85 1.67
C LEU A 105 -14.39 5.98 0.83
N ILE A 106 -14.39 5.86 -0.49
CA ILE A 106 -13.84 6.90 -1.36
C ILE A 106 -14.67 8.17 -1.28
N GLN A 107 -14.04 9.33 -1.45
CA GLN A 107 -14.72 10.61 -1.29
C GLN A 107 -15.88 10.80 -2.27
N GLU A 108 -15.78 10.25 -3.48
CA GLU A 108 -16.79 10.29 -4.53
C GLU A 108 -18.08 9.58 -4.14
N ASP A 109 -17.98 8.60 -3.23
CA ASP A 109 -19.10 7.82 -2.71
C ASP A 109 -19.78 8.47 -1.50
N THR A 110 -19.41 9.72 -1.19
CA THR A 110 -19.94 10.46 -0.04
C THR A 110 -20.62 11.75 -0.43
N ILE A 111 -21.52 12.22 0.43
CA ILE A 111 -22.09 13.55 0.44
C ILE A 111 -21.62 14.23 1.72
N GLN A 112 -20.99 15.38 1.59
CA GLN A 112 -20.47 16.13 2.72
C GLN A 112 -21.60 16.83 3.47
N LEU A 113 -21.58 16.76 4.79
CA LEU A 113 -22.48 17.44 5.71
C LEU A 113 -21.68 18.42 6.58
N GLU A 114 -22.33 19.31 7.32
CA GLU A 114 -21.66 20.25 8.25
C GLU A 114 -20.84 19.51 9.32
N SER A 115 -21.32 18.38 9.84
CA SER A 115 -20.69 17.62 10.94
C SER A 115 -20.24 16.21 10.55
N GLY A 116 -20.22 15.88 9.26
CA GLY A 116 -19.89 14.52 8.84
C GLY A 116 -20.10 14.25 7.37
N ILE A 117 -20.44 13.02 7.06
CA ILE A 117 -20.72 12.56 5.70
C ILE A 117 -21.92 11.63 5.68
N THR A 118 -22.61 11.59 4.53
CA THR A 118 -23.59 10.54 4.20
C THR A 118 -23.00 9.65 3.12
N ILE A 119 -23.12 8.33 3.26
CA ILE A 119 -22.76 7.37 2.23
C ILE A 119 -23.81 7.41 1.13
N ARG A 120 -23.38 7.53 -0.14
CA ARG A 120 -24.32 7.51 -1.27
C ARG A 120 -25.07 6.16 -1.33
N GLU A 121 -26.20 6.15 -2.00
CA GLU A 121 -26.99 4.93 -2.22
C GLU A 121 -26.20 3.88 -3.00
N LYS A 122 -25.48 4.32 -4.04
CA LYS A 122 -24.55 3.48 -4.82
C LYS A 122 -23.12 3.87 -4.43
N PHE A 123 -22.34 2.91 -3.97
CA PHE A 123 -20.94 3.09 -3.60
C PHE A 123 -20.13 1.82 -3.88
N GLU A 124 -18.82 1.98 -4.00
CA GLU A 124 -17.89 0.88 -4.24
C GLU A 124 -17.69 0.05 -2.94
N LYS A 125 -17.93 -1.25 -3.02
CA LYS A 125 -17.85 -2.16 -1.86
C LYS A 125 -16.41 -2.55 -1.48
N LYS A 126 -15.43 -2.30 -2.34
CA LYS A 126 -14.01 -2.59 -2.12
C LYS A 126 -13.48 -1.86 -0.88
N ASP A 127 -12.54 -2.48 -0.17
CA ASP A 127 -12.04 -1.91 1.08
C ASP A 127 -10.99 -0.81 0.90
N PHE A 128 -10.31 -0.75 -0.24
CA PHE A 128 -9.29 0.25 -0.59
C PHE A 128 -8.18 0.40 0.47
N VAL A 129 -7.80 -0.70 1.10
CA VAL A 129 -6.71 -0.76 2.08
C VAL A 129 -5.55 -1.56 1.47
N ARG A 130 -4.39 -0.96 1.43
CA ARG A 130 -3.12 -1.64 1.12
C ARG A 130 -2.57 -2.22 2.41
N LYS A 131 -2.45 -3.53 2.45
CA LYS A 131 -1.97 -4.24 3.64
C LYS A 131 -0.46 -4.05 3.82
N LYS A 132 -0.03 -4.03 5.07
CA LYS A 132 1.39 -4.10 5.45
C LYS A 132 2.09 -5.21 4.66
N GLY A 133 3.22 -4.91 4.05
CA GLY A 133 4.04 -5.87 3.31
C GLY A 133 3.41 -6.40 2.02
N CYS A 134 2.39 -5.71 1.44
CA CYS A 134 1.78 -6.16 0.20
C CYS A 134 2.66 -5.96 -1.04
N ASP A 135 3.65 -5.08 -0.99
CA ASP A 135 4.60 -4.88 -2.09
C ASP A 135 5.78 -5.86 -1.93
N TYR A 136 6.40 -5.86 -0.77
CA TYR A 136 7.43 -6.83 -0.35
C TYR A 136 7.55 -6.86 1.18
N LYS A 137 8.12 -7.94 1.69
CA LYS A 137 8.35 -8.16 3.13
C LYS A 137 9.83 -8.00 3.48
N ALA A 138 10.12 -7.81 4.75
CA ALA A 138 11.48 -7.92 5.28
C ALA A 138 12.02 -9.33 5.00
N GLY A 139 13.33 -9.45 4.66
CA GLY A 139 13.98 -10.69 4.25
C GLY A 139 13.73 -11.07 2.80
#